data_d615209764970e655d1fdd404dc5cd71
#
_entry.id   d615209764970e655d1fdd404dc5cd71
#
_cell.length_a   1.000
_cell.length_b   1.000
_cell.length_c   1.000
_cell.angle_alpha   90.00
_cell.angle_beta   90.00
_cell.angle_gamma   90.00
#
_symmetry.space_group_name_H-M   'P 1'
#
loop_
_entity.id
_entity.type
_entity.pdbx_description
1 polymer ?
#
loop_
_entity_poly.entity_id
_entity_poly.type
_entity_poly.pdbx_seq_one_letter_code
_entity_poly.pdbx_strand_id
1 'polypeptide(L)'
;MLLGAARILKENEDKIEGTVKLIFQPAEEGGAGGKMMREQGVLEKPKVRQIFALHVAGTMPMGTLASKEGTLLAATSSIKILVKGNGGHAAAPHHTIDPVVTGSKIVVELQTLISRELSPLESGVISITMANAGSATNVIPSTMELQGTIRSLTSEGISKLQNRVKEVAESIAIANRCEAEVSFPGNDYPPTVNDAGCWELGKAAAKDILGQEKVSEMDSIMGGEDFAYYTEEIPGCFSFLGVGNPEIDAVYDVHHPMFKVDEEALSLGTAVHVNTAIKALENLTI
;
A
#
# COMPACT_ATOMS: atom_id res chain seq x y z
N MET A 1 -8.86 -17.82 7.42
CA MET A 1 -10.03 -17.69 6.52
C MET A 1 -9.89 -18.58 5.28
N LEU A 2 -8.90 -18.42 4.43
CA LEU A 2 -8.76 -19.19 3.16
C LEU A 2 -8.69 -20.72 3.35
N LEU A 3 -8.04 -21.25 4.40
CA LEU A 3 -8.05 -22.70 4.68
C LEU A 3 -9.45 -23.22 5.00
N GLY A 4 -10.26 -22.41 5.72
CA GLY A 4 -11.66 -22.75 5.97
C GLY A 4 -12.49 -22.73 4.68
N ALA A 5 -12.27 -21.72 3.83
CA ALA A 5 -12.91 -21.64 2.52
C ALA A 5 -12.52 -22.82 1.61
N ALA A 6 -11.24 -23.19 1.58
CA ALA A 6 -10.76 -24.36 0.86
C ALA A 6 -11.50 -25.64 1.24
N ARG A 7 -11.69 -25.88 2.53
CA ARG A 7 -12.40 -27.03 3.06
C ARG A 7 -13.87 -27.04 2.62
N ILE A 8 -14.58 -25.91 2.82
CA ILE A 8 -16.00 -25.83 2.47
C ILE A 8 -16.22 -26.00 0.96
N LEU A 9 -15.40 -25.33 0.14
CA LEU A 9 -15.46 -25.44 -1.31
C LEU A 9 -15.17 -26.89 -1.77
N LYS A 10 -14.19 -27.57 -1.16
CA LYS A 10 -13.87 -28.95 -1.48
C LYS A 10 -14.98 -29.92 -1.07
N GLU A 11 -15.60 -29.73 0.09
CA GLU A 11 -16.73 -30.56 0.55
C GLU A 11 -17.99 -30.40 -0.34
N ASN A 12 -18.06 -29.34 -1.15
CA ASN A 12 -19.17 -29.04 -2.06
C ASN A 12 -18.78 -28.99 -3.54
N GLU A 13 -17.61 -29.57 -3.91
CA GLU A 13 -17.06 -29.45 -5.27
C GLU A 13 -17.99 -30.01 -6.36
N ASP A 14 -18.84 -31.00 -6.02
CA ASP A 14 -19.83 -31.59 -6.92
C ASP A 14 -20.99 -30.61 -7.30
N LYS A 15 -21.13 -29.51 -6.54
CA LYS A 15 -22.15 -28.47 -6.76
C LYS A 15 -21.57 -27.19 -7.38
N ILE A 16 -20.26 -27.14 -7.59
CA ILE A 16 -19.56 -25.95 -8.06
C ILE A 16 -19.17 -26.13 -9.53
N GLU A 17 -19.73 -25.32 -10.40
CA GLU A 17 -19.35 -25.28 -11.81
C GLU A 17 -18.22 -24.29 -12.04
N GLY A 18 -17.02 -24.78 -12.40
CA GLY A 18 -15.84 -23.97 -12.65
C GLY A 18 -14.67 -24.28 -11.71
N THR A 19 -13.72 -23.36 -11.62
CA THR A 19 -12.51 -23.56 -10.81
C THR A 19 -12.29 -22.38 -9.86
N VAL A 20 -12.12 -22.68 -8.58
CA VAL A 20 -11.67 -21.71 -7.57
C VAL A 20 -10.20 -21.97 -7.26
N LYS A 21 -9.36 -20.96 -7.50
CA LYS A 21 -7.93 -20.99 -7.18
C LYS A 21 -7.69 -20.20 -5.88
N LEU A 22 -7.09 -20.85 -4.90
CA LEU A 22 -6.70 -20.23 -3.64
C LEU A 22 -5.23 -19.86 -3.70
N ILE A 23 -4.94 -18.56 -3.50
CA ILE A 23 -3.59 -18.00 -3.58
C ILE A 23 -3.14 -17.67 -2.16
N PHE A 24 -2.14 -18.40 -1.66
CA PHE A 24 -1.50 -18.13 -0.37
C PHE A 24 -0.23 -17.34 -0.62
N GLN A 25 -0.35 -16.02 -0.60
CA GLN A 25 0.73 -15.11 -0.94
C GLN A 25 1.63 -14.83 0.26
N PRO A 26 2.97 -14.96 0.14
CA PRO A 26 3.93 -14.51 1.14
C PRO A 26 4.36 -13.06 0.94
N ALA A 27 5.04 -12.49 1.93
CA ALA A 27 5.89 -11.31 1.81
C ALA A 27 5.19 -10.04 1.31
N GLU A 28 3.94 -9.80 1.75
CA GLU A 28 3.26 -8.53 1.46
C GLU A 28 4.03 -7.36 2.10
N GLU A 29 4.53 -7.50 3.34
CA GLU A 29 5.24 -6.49 4.13
C GLU A 29 6.60 -6.08 3.49
N GLY A 30 6.53 -5.37 2.35
CA GLY A 30 7.69 -4.83 1.63
C GLY A 30 8.43 -5.81 0.70
N GLY A 31 8.08 -7.09 0.70
CA GLY A 31 8.72 -8.09 -0.15
C GLY A 31 8.09 -8.24 -1.54
N ALA A 32 6.91 -7.64 -1.78
CA ALA A 32 6.15 -7.70 -3.03
C ALA A 32 5.90 -9.14 -3.53
N GLY A 33 5.44 -10.01 -2.63
CA GLY A 33 5.12 -11.40 -2.96
C GLY A 33 4.04 -11.50 -4.04
N GLY A 34 3.08 -10.57 -4.08
CA GLY A 34 2.09 -10.44 -5.14
C GLY A 34 2.72 -10.25 -6.51
N LYS A 35 3.70 -9.34 -6.63
CA LYS A 35 4.48 -9.14 -7.85
C LYS A 35 5.19 -10.43 -8.29
N MET A 36 5.90 -11.05 -7.36
CA MET A 36 6.66 -12.27 -7.64
C MET A 36 5.75 -13.42 -8.12
N MET A 37 4.61 -13.61 -7.46
CA MET A 37 3.65 -14.66 -7.85
C MET A 37 3.00 -14.35 -9.20
N ARG A 38 2.69 -13.08 -9.48
CA ARG A 38 2.21 -12.65 -10.79
C ARG A 38 3.23 -12.97 -11.89
N GLU A 39 4.50 -12.61 -11.70
CA GLU A 39 5.59 -12.87 -12.64
C GLU A 39 5.85 -14.37 -12.84
N GLN A 40 5.56 -15.20 -11.85
CA GLN A 40 5.60 -16.67 -11.93
C GLN A 40 4.36 -17.27 -12.59
N GLY A 41 3.42 -16.45 -13.06
CA GLY A 41 2.23 -16.91 -13.80
C GLY A 41 1.12 -17.48 -12.93
N VAL A 42 0.98 -17.01 -11.68
CA VAL A 42 -0.10 -17.47 -10.77
C VAL A 42 -1.50 -17.25 -11.35
N LEU A 43 -1.67 -16.30 -12.27
CA LEU A 43 -2.95 -15.99 -12.91
C LEU A 43 -3.21 -16.82 -14.19
N GLU A 44 -2.26 -17.62 -14.67
CA GLU A 44 -2.30 -18.21 -16.00
C GLU A 44 -2.84 -19.65 -16.05
N LYS A 45 -2.51 -20.49 -15.08
CA LYS A 45 -2.84 -21.93 -15.13
C LYS A 45 -3.47 -22.43 -13.83
N PRO A 46 -4.82 -22.57 -13.77
CA PRO A 46 -5.80 -22.14 -14.78
C PRO A 46 -5.82 -20.62 -14.93
N LYS A 47 -6.30 -20.11 -16.05
CA LYS A 47 -6.43 -18.67 -16.26
C LYS A 47 -7.46 -18.10 -15.30
N VAL A 48 -7.03 -17.19 -14.43
CA VAL A 48 -7.87 -16.49 -13.48
C VAL A 48 -8.62 -15.35 -14.17
N ARG A 49 -9.91 -15.21 -13.92
CA ARG A 49 -10.76 -14.20 -14.53
C ARG A 49 -11.14 -13.06 -13.59
N GLN A 50 -11.20 -13.36 -12.31
CA GLN A 50 -11.47 -12.40 -11.23
C GLN A 50 -10.70 -12.81 -9.98
N ILE A 51 -10.32 -11.84 -9.14
CA ILE A 51 -9.59 -12.09 -7.90
C ILE A 51 -10.19 -11.27 -6.75
N PHE A 52 -10.26 -11.87 -5.56
CA PHE A 52 -10.81 -11.25 -4.37
C PHE A 52 -9.90 -11.46 -3.17
N ALA A 53 -9.74 -10.44 -2.34
CA ALA A 53 -9.00 -10.53 -1.08
C ALA A 53 -9.72 -9.81 0.07
N LEU A 54 -9.46 -10.29 1.30
CA LEU A 54 -9.90 -9.64 2.53
C LEU A 54 -8.67 -9.32 3.38
N HIS A 55 -8.60 -8.09 3.86
CA HIS A 55 -7.66 -7.65 4.89
C HIS A 55 -8.39 -7.41 6.20
N VAL A 56 -7.78 -7.73 7.31
CA VAL A 56 -8.36 -7.45 8.63
C VAL A 56 -8.23 -5.96 8.98
N ALA A 57 -9.24 -5.40 9.64
CA ALA A 57 -9.24 -4.01 10.10
C ALA A 57 -9.57 -3.96 11.61
N GLY A 58 -8.56 -3.70 12.43
CA GLY A 58 -8.68 -3.69 13.90
C GLY A 58 -9.56 -2.57 14.43
N THR A 59 -9.67 -1.47 13.71
CA THR A 59 -10.49 -0.30 14.07
C THR A 59 -11.94 -0.41 13.61
N MET A 60 -12.26 -1.40 12.77
CA MET A 60 -13.64 -1.66 12.33
C MET A 60 -14.31 -2.68 13.24
N PRO A 61 -15.59 -2.49 13.60
CA PRO A 61 -16.34 -3.46 14.44
C PRO A 61 -16.32 -4.86 13.82
N MET A 62 -16.16 -5.88 14.64
CA MET A 62 -16.18 -7.29 14.24
C MET A 62 -17.43 -7.62 13.41
N GLY A 63 -17.20 -8.33 12.30
CA GLY A 63 -18.26 -8.75 11.38
C GLY A 63 -18.84 -7.65 10.48
N THR A 64 -18.12 -6.51 10.35
CA THR A 64 -18.41 -5.52 9.30
C THR A 64 -17.47 -5.70 8.12
N LEU A 65 -17.87 -5.24 6.92
CA LEU A 65 -17.02 -5.22 5.74
C LEU A 65 -17.13 -3.87 5.05
N ALA A 66 -15.98 -3.34 4.62
CA ALA A 66 -15.94 -2.10 3.86
C ALA A 66 -14.97 -2.18 2.67
N SER A 67 -15.36 -1.54 1.59
CA SER A 67 -14.52 -1.34 0.40
C SER A 67 -15.14 -0.24 -0.47
N LYS A 68 -14.70 -0.10 -1.72
CA LYS A 68 -15.30 0.78 -2.73
C LYS A 68 -14.87 0.37 -4.14
N GLU A 69 -15.55 0.84 -5.16
CA GLU A 69 -15.07 0.81 -6.54
C GLU A 69 -13.95 1.83 -6.76
N GLY A 70 -13.10 1.57 -7.75
CA GLY A 70 -11.97 2.42 -8.08
C GLY A 70 -10.83 2.31 -7.07
N THR A 71 -10.02 3.34 -6.96
CA THR A 71 -8.83 3.32 -6.11
C THR A 71 -9.21 3.24 -4.62
N LEU A 72 -8.82 2.15 -3.97
CA LEU A 72 -9.00 1.93 -2.53
C LEU A 72 -7.72 2.28 -1.76
N LEU A 73 -6.55 1.80 -2.24
CA LEU A 73 -5.26 1.98 -1.59
C LEU A 73 -4.27 2.69 -2.52
N ALA A 74 -3.35 3.45 -1.94
CA ALA A 74 -2.40 4.26 -2.70
C ALA A 74 -1.29 3.43 -3.34
N ALA A 75 -0.77 3.94 -4.45
CA ALA A 75 0.57 3.61 -4.91
C ALA A 75 1.60 4.10 -3.91
N THR A 76 2.66 3.34 -3.69
CA THR A 76 3.72 3.65 -2.74
C THR A 76 5.10 3.52 -3.36
N SER A 77 6.00 4.42 -2.99
CA SER A 77 7.42 4.37 -3.36
C SER A 77 8.29 4.81 -2.20
N SER A 78 9.46 4.21 -2.06
CA SER A 78 10.48 4.68 -1.13
C SER A 78 11.34 5.76 -1.79
N ILE A 79 11.87 6.70 -0.98
CA ILE A 79 12.82 7.72 -1.42
C ILE A 79 14.13 7.53 -0.68
N LYS A 80 15.22 7.64 -1.41
CA LYS A 80 16.56 7.81 -0.84
C LYS A 80 17.30 8.93 -1.60
N ILE A 81 17.79 9.94 -0.86
CA ILE A 81 18.55 11.07 -1.38
C ILE A 81 19.88 11.11 -0.65
N LEU A 82 20.98 10.98 -1.38
CA LEU A 82 22.33 11.17 -0.85
C LEU A 82 22.84 12.52 -1.30
N VAL A 83 22.95 13.46 -0.36
CA VAL A 83 23.53 14.79 -0.58
C VAL A 83 25.03 14.73 -0.29
N LYS A 84 25.84 15.09 -1.28
CA LYS A 84 27.30 15.09 -1.20
C LYS A 84 27.83 16.53 -1.20
N GLY A 85 28.63 16.85 -0.22
CA GLY A 85 29.33 18.11 -0.07
C GLY A 85 30.83 17.91 0.13
N ASN A 86 31.45 18.83 0.86
CA ASN A 86 32.85 18.73 1.25
C ASN A 86 32.97 19.14 2.72
N GLY A 87 33.21 18.17 3.59
CA GLY A 87 33.27 18.35 5.02
C GLY A 87 34.51 19.10 5.50
N GLY A 88 34.53 19.47 6.79
CA GLY A 88 35.66 20.13 7.40
C GLY A 88 35.34 20.68 8.80
N HIS A 89 36.22 21.54 9.31
CA HIS A 89 36.10 22.10 10.65
C HIS A 89 34.91 23.07 10.72
N ALA A 90 33.98 22.86 11.65
CA ALA A 90 32.76 23.66 11.77
C ALA A 90 33.01 25.16 12.05
N ALA A 91 34.17 25.51 12.63
CA ALA A 91 34.57 26.92 12.82
C ALA A 91 35.07 27.62 11.54
N ALA A 92 35.31 26.88 10.45
CA ALA A 92 35.74 27.41 9.16
C ALA A 92 34.82 26.96 8.01
N PRO A 93 33.51 27.25 8.08
CA PRO A 93 32.51 26.74 7.12
C PRO A 93 32.75 27.25 5.69
N HIS A 94 33.45 28.39 5.53
CA HIS A 94 33.79 28.96 4.24
C HIS A 94 34.79 28.11 3.42
N HIS A 95 35.45 27.13 4.05
CA HIS A 95 36.31 26.13 3.39
C HIS A 95 35.58 24.82 3.08
N THR A 96 34.31 24.75 3.38
CA THR A 96 33.47 23.54 3.22
C THR A 96 32.34 23.74 2.21
N ILE A 97 31.67 22.65 1.87
CA ILE A 97 30.39 22.63 1.17
C ILE A 97 29.48 21.78 2.05
N ASP A 98 28.51 22.43 2.70
CA ASP A 98 27.74 21.83 3.79
C ASP A 98 26.52 21.04 3.27
N PRO A 99 26.54 19.69 3.32
CA PRO A 99 25.41 18.87 2.89
C PRO A 99 24.26 18.89 3.90
N VAL A 100 24.51 19.26 5.18
CA VAL A 100 23.45 19.31 6.20
C VAL A 100 22.50 20.48 5.93
N VAL A 101 23.06 21.65 5.64
CA VAL A 101 22.26 22.83 5.25
C VAL A 101 21.50 22.55 3.95
N THR A 102 22.16 21.91 2.98
CA THR A 102 21.56 21.58 1.69
C THR A 102 20.44 20.57 1.83
N GLY A 103 20.65 19.47 2.55
CA GLY A 103 19.63 18.44 2.78
C GLY A 103 18.44 18.96 3.56
N SER A 104 18.68 19.86 4.54
CA SER A 104 17.59 20.52 5.28
C SER A 104 16.69 21.38 4.36
N LYS A 105 17.28 22.12 3.40
CA LYS A 105 16.53 22.86 2.38
C LYS A 105 15.73 21.92 1.48
N ILE A 106 16.31 20.80 1.07
CA ILE A 106 15.60 19.77 0.28
C ILE A 106 14.36 19.27 1.04
N VAL A 107 14.50 18.90 2.32
CA VAL A 107 13.37 18.42 3.14
C VAL A 107 12.23 19.43 3.17
N VAL A 108 12.53 20.72 3.37
CA VAL A 108 11.51 21.77 3.43
C VAL A 108 10.88 22.00 2.06
N GLU A 109 11.67 22.08 1.00
CA GLU A 109 11.17 22.35 -0.34
C GLU A 109 10.29 21.22 -0.89
N LEU A 110 10.63 19.97 -0.60
CA LEU A 110 9.79 18.82 -1.01
C LEU A 110 8.36 18.90 -0.49
N GLN A 111 8.10 19.61 0.62
CA GLN A 111 6.73 19.81 1.13
C GLN A 111 5.92 20.70 0.20
N THR A 112 6.58 21.58 -0.57
CA THR A 112 5.89 22.48 -1.50
C THR A 112 5.32 21.73 -2.71
N LEU A 113 5.87 20.57 -3.06
CA LEU A 113 5.32 19.71 -4.11
C LEU A 113 3.86 19.34 -3.81
N ILE A 114 3.55 19.02 -2.57
CA ILE A 114 2.18 18.69 -2.15
C ILE A 114 1.34 19.97 -1.98
N SER A 115 1.88 20.98 -1.32
CA SER A 115 1.08 22.15 -0.92
C SER A 115 0.94 23.23 -2.00
N ARG A 116 1.77 23.20 -3.07
CA ARG A 116 1.83 24.25 -4.12
C ARG A 116 1.79 23.73 -5.55
N GLU A 117 2.21 22.50 -5.81
CA GLU A 117 2.29 21.97 -7.17
C GLU A 117 1.22 20.89 -7.45
N LEU A 118 0.87 20.08 -6.45
CA LEU A 118 -0.20 19.09 -6.60
C LEU A 118 -1.56 19.80 -6.61
N SER A 119 -2.45 19.39 -7.50
CA SER A 119 -3.82 19.90 -7.52
C SER A 119 -4.51 19.61 -6.17
N PRO A 120 -5.31 20.53 -5.62
CA PRO A 120 -6.10 20.27 -4.41
C PRO A 120 -7.09 19.10 -4.54
N LEU A 121 -7.39 18.67 -5.78
CA LEU A 121 -8.25 17.52 -6.08
C LEU A 121 -7.47 16.21 -6.27
N GLU A 122 -6.14 16.29 -6.30
CA GLU A 122 -5.25 15.12 -6.35
C GLU A 122 -4.75 14.80 -4.94
N SER A 123 -4.55 13.51 -4.65
CA SER A 123 -4.02 13.06 -3.36
C SER A 123 -2.58 12.62 -3.49
N GLY A 124 -1.71 13.16 -2.65
CA GLY A 124 -0.31 12.79 -2.58
C GLY A 124 0.29 13.01 -1.19
N VAL A 125 1.28 12.22 -0.83
CA VAL A 125 2.04 12.35 0.41
C VAL A 125 3.52 12.23 0.09
N ILE A 126 4.34 13.13 0.64
CA ILE A 126 5.79 13.02 0.68
C ILE A 126 6.21 13.16 2.14
N SER A 127 6.86 12.13 2.69
CA SER A 127 7.37 12.16 4.06
C SER A 127 8.84 11.76 4.05
N ILE A 128 9.71 12.66 4.50
CA ILE A 128 11.10 12.34 4.81
C ILE A 128 11.15 11.97 6.29
N THR A 129 11.44 10.71 6.57
CA THR A 129 11.35 10.14 7.92
C THR A 129 12.71 9.86 8.55
N MET A 130 13.77 9.84 7.75
CA MET A 130 15.15 9.67 8.21
C MET A 130 16.04 10.75 7.61
N ALA A 131 16.89 11.34 8.45
CA ALA A 131 17.86 12.37 8.08
C ALA A 131 19.16 12.11 8.86
N ASN A 132 20.13 11.50 8.20
CA ASN A 132 21.36 11.04 8.83
C ASN A 132 22.57 11.84 8.32
N ALA A 133 23.28 12.51 9.22
CA ALA A 133 24.48 13.26 8.90
C ALA A 133 25.39 13.42 10.12
N GLY A 134 26.69 13.44 9.88
CA GLY A 134 27.68 13.74 10.88
C GLY A 134 27.73 12.81 12.08
N SER A 135 28.85 12.89 12.84
CA SER A 135 29.05 12.12 14.08
C SER A 135 29.74 12.94 15.17
N ALA A 136 30.13 14.17 14.86
CA ALA A 136 30.82 15.07 15.79
C ALA A 136 30.34 16.53 15.62
N THR A 137 30.16 17.24 16.74
CA THR A 137 29.60 18.59 16.76
C THR A 137 30.51 19.67 16.15
N ASN A 138 31.81 19.42 16.09
CA ASN A 138 32.81 20.35 15.54
C ASN A 138 33.26 20.01 14.12
N VAL A 139 32.57 19.07 13.44
CA VAL A 139 32.87 18.63 12.08
C VAL A 139 31.65 18.71 11.19
N ILE A 140 31.74 19.49 10.11
CA ILE A 140 30.76 19.44 9.01
C ILE A 140 31.02 18.14 8.23
N PRO A 141 30.02 17.25 8.06
CA PRO A 141 30.20 16.00 7.34
C PRO A 141 30.36 16.20 5.83
N SER A 142 30.85 15.20 5.13
CA SER A 142 30.91 15.22 3.66
C SER A 142 29.60 14.79 3.00
N THR A 143 28.71 14.13 3.72
CA THR A 143 27.45 13.61 3.20
C THR A 143 26.30 13.76 4.18
N MET A 144 25.07 13.84 3.64
CA MET A 144 23.82 13.67 4.37
C MET A 144 22.91 12.73 3.59
N GLU A 145 22.35 11.75 4.28
CA GLU A 145 21.39 10.81 3.70
C GLU A 145 19.99 11.12 4.22
N LEU A 146 19.04 11.25 3.29
CA LEU A 146 17.62 11.42 3.56
C LEU A 146 16.88 10.18 3.05
N GLN A 147 15.93 9.66 3.82
CA GLN A 147 15.04 8.59 3.38
C GLN A 147 13.60 8.89 3.77
N GLY A 148 12.67 8.34 2.98
CA GLY A 148 11.26 8.58 3.19
C GLY A 148 10.37 7.80 2.24
N THR A 149 9.12 8.25 2.11
CA THR A 149 8.12 7.63 1.24
C THR A 149 7.36 8.66 0.42
N ILE A 150 6.90 8.22 -0.76
CA ILE A 150 5.94 8.94 -1.61
C ILE A 150 4.69 8.06 -1.71
N ARG A 151 3.51 8.70 -1.70
CA ARG A 151 2.24 8.01 -1.92
C ARG A 151 1.34 8.84 -2.82
N SER A 152 0.55 8.17 -3.68
CA SER A 152 -0.46 8.80 -4.52
C SER A 152 -1.59 7.81 -4.84
N LEU A 153 -2.81 8.29 -5.02
CA LEU A 153 -3.94 7.43 -5.39
C LEU A 153 -3.94 7.03 -6.88
N THR A 154 -2.96 7.50 -7.67
CA THR A 154 -2.83 7.17 -9.10
C THR A 154 -1.39 6.84 -9.49
N SER A 155 -1.21 6.01 -10.52
CA SER A 155 0.10 5.68 -11.08
C SER A 155 0.78 6.90 -11.72
N GLU A 156 0.00 7.78 -12.33
CA GLU A 156 0.50 9.05 -12.89
C GLU A 156 0.99 9.98 -11.78
N GLY A 157 0.23 10.05 -10.67
CA GLY A 157 0.57 10.88 -9.51
C GLY A 157 1.88 10.47 -8.87
N ILE A 158 2.10 9.15 -8.66
CA ILE A 158 3.36 8.66 -8.08
C ILE A 158 4.54 8.97 -8.99
N SER A 159 4.40 8.74 -10.31
CA SER A 159 5.45 9.02 -11.29
C SER A 159 5.78 10.51 -11.37
N LYS A 160 4.76 11.38 -11.34
CA LYS A 160 4.92 12.84 -11.31
C LYS A 160 5.70 13.27 -10.06
N LEU A 161 5.31 12.77 -8.89
CA LEU A 161 5.98 13.12 -7.63
C LEU A 161 7.43 12.61 -7.58
N GLN A 162 7.72 11.39 -8.05
CA GLN A 162 9.09 10.87 -8.15
C GLN A 162 9.98 11.77 -9.02
N ASN A 163 9.51 12.15 -10.20
CA ASN A 163 10.24 13.03 -11.11
C ASN A 163 10.51 14.40 -10.48
N ARG A 164 9.49 15.00 -9.83
CA ARG A 164 9.64 16.30 -9.19
C ARG A 164 10.56 16.27 -7.97
N VAL A 165 10.50 15.21 -7.15
CA VAL A 165 11.43 15.02 -6.02
C VAL A 165 12.88 15.02 -6.53
N LYS A 166 13.15 14.29 -7.61
CA LYS A 166 14.50 14.25 -8.21
C LYS A 166 14.93 15.63 -8.70
N GLU A 167 14.12 16.28 -9.50
CA GLU A 167 14.41 17.60 -10.08
C GLU A 167 14.67 18.67 -8.99
N VAL A 168 13.83 18.71 -7.95
CA VAL A 168 13.96 19.67 -6.85
C VAL A 168 15.22 19.39 -6.04
N ALA A 169 15.47 18.13 -5.67
CA ALA A 169 16.64 17.76 -4.86
C ALA A 169 17.94 18.09 -5.59
N GLU A 170 18.05 17.75 -6.88
CA GLU A 170 19.23 18.03 -7.71
C GLU A 170 19.42 19.55 -7.88
N SER A 171 18.37 20.31 -8.14
CA SER A 171 18.44 21.77 -8.31
C SER A 171 18.91 22.50 -7.04
N ILE A 172 18.38 22.10 -5.88
CA ILE A 172 18.79 22.67 -4.59
C ILE A 172 20.25 22.31 -4.28
N ALA A 173 20.66 21.07 -4.56
CA ALA A 173 22.05 20.65 -4.37
C ALA A 173 23.00 21.51 -5.19
N ILE A 174 22.74 21.69 -6.48
CA ILE A 174 23.52 22.52 -7.39
C ILE A 174 23.59 23.98 -6.89
N ALA A 175 22.47 24.56 -6.49
CA ALA A 175 22.41 25.92 -5.97
C ALA A 175 23.27 26.12 -4.69
N ASN A 176 23.53 25.05 -3.96
CA ASN A 176 24.37 25.05 -2.75
C ASN A 176 25.76 24.42 -2.98
N ARG A 177 26.18 24.23 -4.22
CA ARG A 177 27.46 23.61 -4.63
C ARG A 177 27.61 22.15 -4.19
N CYS A 178 26.54 21.50 -3.75
CA CYS A 178 26.47 20.06 -3.48
C CYS A 178 26.05 19.28 -4.72
N GLU A 179 26.14 17.96 -4.63
CA GLU A 179 25.52 17.00 -5.53
C GLU A 179 24.43 16.23 -4.77
N ALA A 180 23.31 15.90 -5.43
CA ALA A 180 22.30 14.99 -4.88
C ALA A 180 22.12 13.80 -5.80
N GLU A 181 22.20 12.60 -5.22
CA GLU A 181 21.84 11.34 -5.89
C GLU A 181 20.48 10.89 -5.35
N VAL A 182 19.47 10.85 -6.23
CA VAL A 182 18.11 10.45 -5.87
C VAL A 182 17.82 9.08 -6.44
N SER A 183 17.33 8.18 -5.60
CA SER A 183 16.91 6.85 -5.98
C SER A 183 15.59 6.47 -5.28
N PHE A 184 14.89 5.50 -5.86
CA PHE A 184 13.63 4.95 -5.34
C PHE A 184 13.84 3.45 -5.09
N PRO A 185 14.46 3.08 -3.95
CA PRO A 185 14.80 1.69 -3.65
C PRO A 185 13.58 0.89 -3.24
N GLY A 186 13.65 -0.44 -3.46
CA GLY A 186 12.61 -1.38 -3.07
C GLY A 186 11.60 -1.66 -4.16
N ASN A 187 10.43 -2.12 -3.75
CA ASN A 187 9.32 -2.41 -4.64
C ASN A 187 8.29 -1.28 -4.54
N ASP A 188 8.06 -0.58 -5.64
CA ASP A 188 6.95 0.35 -5.74
C ASP A 188 5.66 -0.46 -5.88
N TYR A 189 4.68 -0.24 -4.99
CA TYR A 189 3.36 -0.85 -5.16
C TYR A 189 2.48 0.05 -6.02
N PRO A 190 1.77 -0.49 -7.02
CA PRO A 190 0.77 0.29 -7.74
C PRO A 190 -0.44 0.59 -6.85
N PRO A 191 -1.35 1.50 -7.25
CA PRO A 191 -2.57 1.71 -6.50
C PRO A 191 -3.46 0.45 -6.57
N THR A 192 -4.07 0.08 -5.45
CA THR A 192 -5.07 -0.99 -5.46
C THR A 192 -6.39 -0.44 -5.99
N VAL A 193 -6.74 -0.85 -7.19
CA VAL A 193 -7.94 -0.38 -7.90
C VAL A 193 -8.95 -1.52 -7.99
N ASN A 194 -10.08 -1.36 -7.34
CA ASN A 194 -11.16 -2.33 -7.39
C ASN A 194 -12.00 -2.14 -8.66
N ASP A 195 -12.24 -3.24 -9.35
CA ASP A 195 -13.21 -3.28 -10.45
C ASP A 195 -14.64 -3.11 -9.92
N ALA A 196 -15.45 -2.29 -10.59
CA ALA A 196 -16.82 -1.99 -10.15
C ALA A 196 -17.71 -3.23 -10.09
N GLY A 197 -17.61 -4.13 -11.09
CA GLY A 197 -18.38 -5.38 -11.11
C GLY A 197 -17.94 -6.33 -10.00
N CYS A 198 -16.62 -6.45 -9.75
CA CYS A 198 -16.09 -7.25 -8.66
C CYS A 198 -16.51 -6.68 -7.28
N TRP A 199 -16.53 -5.35 -7.13
CA TRP A 199 -17.03 -4.74 -5.89
C TRP A 199 -18.52 -5.02 -5.66
N GLU A 200 -19.38 -4.80 -6.63
CA GLU A 200 -20.82 -5.08 -6.48
C GLU A 200 -21.08 -6.56 -6.18
N LEU A 201 -20.35 -7.47 -6.81
CA LEU A 201 -20.44 -8.90 -6.53
C LEU A 201 -19.98 -9.23 -5.10
N GLY A 202 -18.80 -8.75 -4.69
CA GLY A 202 -18.28 -8.95 -3.35
C GLY A 202 -19.16 -8.36 -2.26
N LYS A 203 -19.70 -7.15 -2.52
CA LYS A 203 -20.66 -6.44 -1.67
C LYS A 203 -21.95 -7.25 -1.48
N ALA A 204 -22.51 -7.80 -2.56
CA ALA A 204 -23.68 -8.64 -2.49
C ALA A 204 -23.39 -9.94 -1.72
N ALA A 205 -22.26 -10.58 -1.98
CA ALA A 205 -21.85 -11.80 -1.28
C ALA A 205 -21.66 -11.56 0.23
N ALA A 206 -21.05 -10.44 0.60
CA ALA A 206 -20.84 -10.08 2.00
C ALA A 206 -22.16 -9.75 2.71
N LYS A 207 -23.08 -9.05 2.04
CA LYS A 207 -24.42 -8.73 2.60
C LYS A 207 -25.25 -9.96 2.92
N ASP A 208 -25.16 -11.00 2.11
CA ASP A 208 -25.87 -12.27 2.38
C ASP A 208 -25.37 -12.95 3.66
N ILE A 209 -24.10 -12.77 4.00
CA ILE A 209 -23.46 -13.41 5.15
C ILE A 209 -23.54 -12.53 6.42
N LEU A 210 -23.25 -11.23 6.26
CA LEU A 210 -23.07 -10.32 7.39
C LEU A 210 -24.33 -9.52 7.73
N GLY A 211 -25.25 -9.36 6.75
CA GLY A 211 -26.41 -8.46 6.82
C GLY A 211 -26.16 -7.15 6.08
N GLN A 212 -27.27 -6.53 5.63
CA GLN A 212 -27.23 -5.33 4.76
C GLN A 212 -26.52 -4.14 5.41
N GLU A 213 -26.73 -3.93 6.70
CA GLU A 213 -26.21 -2.81 7.49
C GLU A 213 -24.74 -2.99 7.90
N LYS A 214 -24.18 -4.17 7.68
CA LYS A 214 -22.78 -4.50 8.04
C LYS A 214 -21.79 -4.28 6.90
N VAL A 215 -22.29 -3.96 5.71
CA VAL A 215 -21.46 -3.76 4.52
C VAL A 215 -21.62 -2.32 4.03
N SER A 216 -20.51 -1.59 3.99
CA SER A 216 -20.49 -0.16 3.67
C SER A 216 -19.41 0.20 2.65
N GLU A 217 -19.54 1.37 2.08
CA GLU A 217 -18.46 2.00 1.34
C GLU A 217 -17.53 2.77 2.29
N MET A 218 -16.24 2.89 1.91
CA MET A 218 -15.23 3.63 2.64
C MET A 218 -14.45 4.54 1.71
N ASP A 219 -13.81 5.56 2.28
CA ASP A 219 -12.90 6.41 1.53
C ASP A 219 -11.60 5.69 1.18
N SER A 220 -10.90 6.17 0.15
CA SER A 220 -9.55 5.72 -0.18
C SER A 220 -8.58 6.05 0.94
N ILE A 221 -7.63 5.17 1.21
CA ILE A 221 -6.60 5.37 2.23
C ILE A 221 -5.19 5.34 1.61
N MET A 222 -4.23 5.97 2.31
CA MET A 222 -2.85 6.06 1.83
C MET A 222 -1.99 4.84 2.18
N GLY A 223 -2.57 3.74 2.66
CA GLY A 223 -1.92 2.44 2.77
C GLY A 223 -1.52 1.91 1.39
N GLY A 224 -0.51 1.06 1.33
CA GLY A 224 -0.13 0.33 0.12
C GLY A 224 -0.43 -1.15 0.30
N GLU A 225 -0.61 -1.87 -0.80
CA GLU A 225 -0.96 -3.30 -0.80
C GLU A 225 -0.48 -3.94 -2.11
N ASP A 226 0.25 -5.02 -2.04
CA ASP A 226 0.83 -5.66 -3.21
C ASP A 226 -0.18 -6.54 -3.99
N PHE A 227 -1.39 -6.76 -3.45
CA PHE A 227 -2.53 -7.28 -4.20
C PHE A 227 -2.82 -6.44 -5.46
N ALA A 228 -2.45 -5.18 -5.44
CA ALA A 228 -2.53 -4.26 -6.58
C ALA A 228 -1.90 -4.82 -7.86
N TYR A 229 -0.82 -5.59 -7.74
CA TYR A 229 -0.19 -6.21 -8.91
C TYR A 229 -1.08 -7.21 -9.65
N TYR A 230 -2.04 -7.82 -8.97
CA TYR A 230 -3.02 -8.69 -9.64
C TYR A 230 -4.11 -7.86 -10.32
N THR A 231 -4.54 -6.76 -9.69
CA THR A 231 -5.60 -5.90 -10.25
C THR A 231 -5.14 -5.05 -11.44
N GLU A 232 -3.82 -4.92 -11.66
CA GLU A 232 -3.28 -4.39 -12.92
C GLU A 232 -3.56 -5.30 -14.13
N GLU A 233 -3.74 -6.62 -13.92
CA GLU A 233 -3.89 -7.58 -15.01
C GLU A 233 -5.30 -8.12 -15.18
N ILE A 234 -6.04 -8.29 -14.07
CA ILE A 234 -7.39 -8.86 -14.08
C ILE A 234 -8.31 -8.09 -13.15
N PRO A 235 -9.64 -8.08 -13.43
CA PRO A 235 -10.61 -7.50 -12.51
C PRO A 235 -10.52 -8.14 -11.13
N GLY A 236 -10.51 -7.31 -10.08
CA GLY A 236 -10.42 -7.79 -8.72
C GLY A 236 -11.06 -6.84 -7.71
N CYS A 237 -11.24 -7.33 -6.50
CA CYS A 237 -11.72 -6.54 -5.38
C CYS A 237 -10.99 -6.89 -4.09
N PHE A 238 -10.44 -5.88 -3.47
CA PHE A 238 -9.85 -5.90 -2.13
C PHE A 238 -10.83 -5.26 -1.15
N SER A 239 -11.06 -5.90 -0.01
CA SER A 239 -12.00 -5.40 1.00
C SER A 239 -11.43 -5.54 2.40
N PHE A 240 -11.88 -4.70 3.31
CA PHE A 240 -11.53 -4.76 4.73
C PHE A 240 -12.63 -5.45 5.52
N LEU A 241 -12.23 -6.44 6.33
CA LEU A 241 -13.10 -7.13 7.28
C LEU A 241 -12.81 -6.62 8.69
N GLY A 242 -13.81 -6.09 9.36
CA GLY A 242 -13.74 -5.66 10.74
C GLY A 242 -13.49 -6.83 11.69
N VAL A 243 -12.46 -6.69 12.53
CA VAL A 243 -12.05 -7.67 13.54
C VAL A 243 -11.93 -7.03 14.93
N GLY A 244 -12.37 -5.77 15.08
CA GLY A 244 -12.29 -5.01 16.31
C GLY A 244 -13.41 -5.37 17.28
N ASN A 245 -13.04 -5.58 18.57
CA ASN A 245 -13.99 -5.85 19.65
C ASN A 245 -13.48 -5.24 20.96
N PRO A 246 -14.11 -4.16 21.44
CA PRO A 246 -13.71 -3.52 22.70
C PRO A 246 -13.84 -4.41 23.95
N GLU A 247 -14.76 -5.39 23.96
CA GLU A 247 -14.97 -6.26 25.12
C GLU A 247 -13.78 -7.16 25.43
N ILE A 248 -12.97 -7.44 24.40
CA ILE A 248 -11.73 -8.23 24.54
C ILE A 248 -10.47 -7.36 24.32
N ASP A 249 -10.62 -6.04 24.31
CA ASP A 249 -9.53 -5.08 24.06
C ASP A 249 -8.83 -5.26 22.68
N ALA A 250 -9.57 -5.72 21.66
CA ALA A 250 -9.15 -5.78 20.27
C ALA A 250 -9.57 -4.46 19.59
N VAL A 251 -8.82 -3.39 19.84
CA VAL A 251 -9.16 -2.02 19.43
C VAL A 251 -8.02 -1.30 18.68
N TYR A 252 -6.89 -1.95 18.59
CA TYR A 252 -5.70 -1.40 17.94
C TYR A 252 -5.64 -1.82 16.48
N ASP A 253 -5.13 -0.92 15.65
CA ASP A 253 -4.96 -1.20 14.24
C ASP A 253 -3.73 -2.08 13.96
N VAL A 254 -3.63 -2.59 12.74
CA VAL A 254 -2.47 -3.34 12.26
C VAL A 254 -1.16 -2.57 12.52
N HIS A 255 -0.05 -3.28 12.67
CA HIS A 255 1.28 -2.73 13.05
C HIS A 255 1.37 -2.13 14.47
N HIS A 256 0.29 -2.02 15.22
CA HIS A 256 0.37 -1.61 16.62
C HIS A 256 0.90 -2.78 17.49
N PRO A 257 1.80 -2.55 18.48
CA PRO A 257 2.32 -3.63 19.32
C PRO A 257 1.26 -4.43 20.10
N MET A 258 0.09 -3.82 20.34
CA MET A 258 -1.04 -4.44 21.01
C MET A 258 -2.12 -4.94 20.06
N PHE A 259 -1.82 -4.98 18.74
CA PHE A 259 -2.78 -5.48 17.76
C PHE A 259 -3.20 -6.91 18.07
N LYS A 260 -4.49 -7.13 18.06
CA LYS A 260 -5.11 -8.45 18.13
C LYS A 260 -6.47 -8.41 17.41
N VAL A 261 -6.96 -9.57 17.05
CA VAL A 261 -8.23 -9.74 16.34
C VAL A 261 -9.25 -10.44 17.22
N ASP A 262 -10.52 -10.17 17.01
CA ASP A 262 -11.57 -11.07 17.46
C ASP A 262 -11.61 -12.27 16.50
N GLU A 263 -11.23 -13.45 16.98
CA GLU A 263 -11.12 -14.66 16.15
C GLU A 263 -12.48 -15.18 15.64
N GLU A 264 -13.60 -14.74 16.22
CA GLU A 264 -14.93 -15.06 15.67
C GLU A 264 -15.12 -14.49 14.26
N ALA A 265 -14.44 -13.39 13.91
CA ALA A 265 -14.42 -12.84 12.56
C ALA A 265 -13.85 -13.81 11.51
N LEU A 266 -13.00 -14.78 11.90
CA LEU A 266 -12.41 -15.75 10.98
C LEU A 266 -13.45 -16.63 10.30
N SER A 267 -14.50 -17.01 11.03
CA SER A 267 -15.62 -17.80 10.48
C SER A 267 -16.44 -16.96 9.47
N LEU A 268 -16.67 -15.70 9.78
CA LEU A 268 -17.39 -14.77 8.90
C LEU A 268 -16.61 -14.49 7.62
N GLY A 269 -15.30 -14.20 7.73
CA GLY A 269 -14.45 -14.00 6.55
C GLY A 269 -14.33 -15.27 5.69
N THR A 270 -14.34 -16.47 6.31
CA THR A 270 -14.41 -17.74 5.60
C THR A 270 -15.70 -17.82 4.78
N ALA A 271 -16.84 -17.53 5.38
CA ALA A 271 -18.15 -17.58 4.72
C ALA A 271 -18.25 -16.54 3.58
N VAL A 272 -17.72 -15.33 3.79
CA VAL A 272 -17.65 -14.28 2.75
C VAL A 272 -16.81 -14.76 1.57
N HIS A 273 -15.63 -15.35 1.79
CA HIS A 273 -14.79 -15.90 0.70
C HIS A 273 -15.52 -16.98 -0.11
N VAL A 274 -16.17 -17.91 0.59
CA VAL A 274 -16.94 -19.00 -0.06
C VAL A 274 -18.07 -18.43 -0.90
N ASN A 275 -18.88 -17.56 -0.33
CA ASN A 275 -20.03 -16.98 -1.02
C ASN A 275 -19.61 -16.09 -2.21
N THR A 276 -18.53 -15.33 -2.06
CA THR A 276 -17.95 -14.54 -3.16
C THR A 276 -17.50 -15.45 -4.30
N ALA A 277 -16.82 -16.57 -4.00
CA ALA A 277 -16.36 -17.51 -5.02
C ALA A 277 -17.55 -18.14 -5.77
N ILE A 278 -18.60 -18.56 -5.08
CA ILE A 278 -19.79 -19.15 -5.69
C ILE A 278 -20.48 -18.14 -6.61
N LYS A 279 -20.76 -16.91 -6.11
CA LYS A 279 -21.39 -15.86 -6.93
C LYS A 279 -20.54 -15.45 -8.13
N ALA A 280 -19.21 -15.43 -7.98
CA ALA A 280 -18.31 -15.12 -9.08
C ALA A 280 -18.40 -16.20 -10.20
N LEU A 281 -18.46 -17.47 -9.84
CA LEU A 281 -18.62 -18.56 -10.81
C LEU A 281 -19.97 -18.51 -11.50
N GLU A 282 -21.06 -18.31 -10.76
CA GLU A 282 -22.41 -18.12 -11.32
C GLU A 282 -22.44 -16.98 -12.35
N ASN A 283 -21.79 -15.85 -12.04
CA ASN A 283 -21.75 -14.68 -12.91
C ASN A 283 -20.86 -14.88 -14.18
N LEU A 284 -19.88 -15.78 -14.11
CA LEU A 284 -18.99 -16.10 -15.24
C LEU A 284 -19.57 -17.16 -16.19
N THR A 285 -20.63 -17.86 -15.77
CA THR A 285 -21.29 -18.94 -16.54
C THR A 285 -22.39 -18.40 -17.46
N ILE A 286 -22.85 -17.15 -17.24
CA ILE A 286 -23.82 -16.43 -18.06
C ILE A 286 -23.11 -15.67 -19.18
#